data_18bbf74dae9c3bbe462616625c09508a
#
_entry.id   18bbf74dae9c3bbe462616625c09508a
#
_cell.length_a   1.000
_cell.length_b   1.000
_cell.length_c   1.000
_cell.angle_alpha   90.00
_cell.angle_beta   90.00
_cell.angle_gamma   90.00
#
_symmetry.space_group_name_H-M   'P 1'
#
loop_
_entity.id
_entity.type
_entity.pdbx_description
1 polymer ?
#
loop_
_entity_poly.entity_id
_entity_poly.type
_entity_poly.pdbx_seq_one_letter_code
_entity_poly.pdbx_strand_id
1 'polypeptide(L)'
;PTLSKNITVRKVKIINEGPNGDGCDPESCEDVLIEDCIFHTGDDCIAIKSGRNEDGRKWNIPSRNIIVRGCKMEDGHGGVVVGSEISGGVNNVFVENCEMDSPNLDRVLRIKTNNCRGGLTENIYMRNVKVGQCREAVLRINLCYEPKEAAKRGFNPTVRNVYMENVTCQKSRYGIL
;
A
#
# COMPACT_ATOMS: atom_id res chain seq x y z
N PRO A 1 0.04 -12.74 -4.33
CA PRO A 1 -0.86 -13.33 -5.32
C PRO A 1 -1.05 -12.37 -6.50
N THR A 2 -1.24 -12.94 -7.71
CA THR A 2 -1.44 -12.17 -8.94
C THR A 2 -2.65 -12.72 -9.70
N LEU A 3 -3.47 -11.82 -10.28
CA LEU A 3 -4.64 -12.15 -11.12
C LEU A 3 -5.62 -13.14 -10.44
N SER A 4 -5.83 -12.98 -9.15
CA SER A 4 -6.56 -13.95 -8.32
C SER A 4 -7.73 -13.31 -7.60
N LYS A 5 -8.72 -14.13 -7.19
CA LYS A 5 -9.91 -13.69 -6.47
C LYS A 5 -10.19 -14.54 -5.23
N ASN A 6 -10.96 -13.95 -4.29
CA ASN A 6 -11.38 -14.64 -3.07
C ASN A 6 -10.20 -15.16 -2.24
N ILE A 7 -9.25 -14.27 -1.94
CA ILE A 7 -8.02 -14.59 -1.24
C ILE A 7 -8.16 -14.25 0.24
N THR A 8 -7.78 -15.18 1.10
CA THR A 8 -7.66 -14.92 2.53
C THR A 8 -6.26 -15.23 3.03
N VAL A 9 -5.60 -14.24 3.63
CA VAL A 9 -4.33 -14.37 4.34
C VAL A 9 -4.62 -14.06 5.81
N ARG A 10 -4.52 -15.06 6.67
CA ARG A 10 -4.93 -14.94 8.07
C ARG A 10 -3.94 -15.56 9.03
N LYS A 11 -3.61 -14.83 10.11
CA LYS A 11 -2.75 -15.30 11.20
C LYS A 11 -1.39 -15.78 10.72
N VAL A 12 -0.80 -15.06 9.77
CA VAL A 12 0.53 -15.32 9.23
C VAL A 12 1.50 -14.31 9.80
N LYS A 13 2.65 -14.78 10.27
CA LYS A 13 3.78 -13.92 10.62
C LYS A 13 4.81 -13.97 9.51
N ILE A 14 5.15 -12.80 8.97
CA ILE A 14 6.10 -12.63 7.87
C ILE A 14 7.28 -11.83 8.41
N ILE A 15 8.48 -12.42 8.34
CA ILE A 15 9.75 -11.78 8.65
C ILE A 15 10.59 -11.88 7.38
N ASN A 16 10.84 -10.75 6.73
CA ASN A 16 11.59 -10.69 5.48
C ASN A 16 12.40 -9.39 5.41
N GLU A 17 13.58 -9.37 6.00
CA GLU A 17 14.40 -8.17 6.18
C GLU A 17 15.28 -7.84 4.95
N GLY A 18 15.21 -8.64 3.89
CA GLY A 18 16.00 -8.42 2.68
C GLY A 18 15.55 -7.16 1.90
N PRO A 19 16.45 -6.57 1.09
CA PRO A 19 16.07 -5.50 0.18
C PRO A 19 15.00 -6.01 -0.81
N ASN A 20 13.99 -5.19 -1.10
CA ASN A 20 12.77 -5.60 -1.83
C ASN A 20 12.04 -6.78 -1.19
N GLY A 21 12.16 -6.90 0.12
CA GLY A 21 11.52 -7.92 0.92
C GLY A 21 10.14 -7.48 1.38
N ASP A 22 9.18 -7.40 0.44
CA ASP A 22 7.77 -7.10 0.74
C ASP A 22 7.12 -8.27 1.50
N GLY A 23 6.08 -7.98 2.26
CA GLY A 23 5.36 -8.99 3.04
C GLY A 23 4.22 -9.66 2.27
N CYS A 24 3.33 -8.88 1.68
CA CYS A 24 2.19 -9.40 0.92
C CYS A 24 1.81 -8.44 -0.22
N ASP A 25 1.90 -8.91 -1.46
CA ASP A 25 1.68 -8.11 -2.66
C ASP A 25 0.50 -8.65 -3.48
N PRO A 26 -0.73 -8.25 -3.19
CA PRO A 26 -1.85 -8.56 -4.09
C PRO A 26 -1.73 -7.68 -5.35
N GLU A 27 -1.55 -8.33 -6.51
CA GLU A 27 -1.45 -7.66 -7.80
C GLU A 27 -2.60 -8.04 -8.73
N SER A 28 -3.38 -7.05 -9.16
CA SER A 28 -4.57 -7.29 -9.99
C SER A 28 -5.51 -8.33 -9.37
N CYS A 29 -5.71 -8.22 -8.05
CA CYS A 29 -6.51 -9.16 -7.25
C CYS A 29 -7.83 -8.54 -6.81
N GLU A 30 -8.83 -9.39 -6.62
CA GLU A 30 -10.18 -9.00 -6.21
C GLU A 30 -10.64 -9.81 -4.99
N ASP A 31 -11.37 -9.14 -4.08
CA ASP A 31 -11.91 -9.76 -2.86
C ASP A 31 -10.82 -10.41 -2.00
N VAL A 32 -9.91 -9.57 -1.51
CA VAL A 32 -8.76 -9.99 -0.69
C VAL A 32 -8.99 -9.61 0.77
N LEU A 33 -8.83 -10.57 1.66
CA LEU A 33 -8.81 -10.36 3.11
C LEU A 33 -7.43 -10.70 3.66
N ILE A 34 -6.79 -9.72 4.29
CA ILE A 34 -5.53 -9.89 5.04
C ILE A 34 -5.85 -9.55 6.50
N GLU A 35 -5.87 -10.54 7.38
CA GLU A 35 -6.28 -10.29 8.76
C GLU A 35 -5.43 -11.00 9.81
N ASP A 36 -5.28 -10.35 10.96
CA ASP A 36 -4.56 -10.85 12.13
C ASP A 36 -3.12 -11.29 11.80
N CYS A 37 -2.48 -10.63 10.82
CA CYS A 37 -1.12 -10.92 10.39
C CYS A 37 -0.11 -10.00 11.07
N ILE A 38 1.14 -10.45 11.12
CA ILE A 38 2.28 -9.67 11.64
C ILE A 38 3.31 -9.55 10.52
N PHE A 39 3.74 -8.31 10.25
CA PHE A 39 4.73 -7.99 9.22
C PHE A 39 5.95 -7.32 9.85
N HIS A 40 7.11 -7.85 9.52
CA HIS A 40 8.43 -7.27 9.80
C HIS A 40 9.26 -7.39 8.53
N THR A 41 9.37 -6.32 7.76
CA THR A 41 9.84 -6.37 6.38
C THR A 41 10.95 -5.37 6.11
N GLY A 42 11.79 -5.67 5.15
CA GLY A 42 12.85 -4.78 4.67
C GLY A 42 12.36 -3.80 3.60
N ASP A 43 11.18 -4.05 3.02
CA ASP A 43 10.47 -3.13 2.12
C ASP A 43 9.02 -2.97 2.59
N ASP A 44 8.02 -2.88 1.73
CA ASP A 44 6.64 -2.61 2.13
C ASP A 44 6.00 -3.82 2.86
N CYS A 45 5.27 -3.61 3.96
CA CYS A 45 4.57 -4.71 4.64
C CYS A 45 3.46 -5.29 3.77
N ILE A 46 2.64 -4.44 3.19
CA ILE A 46 1.61 -4.82 2.21
C ILE A 46 1.72 -3.84 1.05
N ALA A 47 1.94 -4.35 -0.18
CA ALA A 47 2.02 -3.54 -1.38
C ALA A 47 0.96 -3.96 -2.42
N ILE A 48 -0.09 -3.16 -2.53
CA ILE A 48 -1.20 -3.40 -3.46
C ILE A 48 -0.79 -2.88 -4.84
N LYS A 49 -0.75 -3.77 -5.82
CA LYS A 49 -0.27 -3.51 -7.18
C LYS A 49 -1.33 -3.91 -8.22
N SER A 50 -1.22 -3.40 -9.46
CA SER A 50 -2.12 -3.74 -10.57
C SER A 50 -1.44 -3.58 -11.93
N GLY A 51 -0.23 -4.09 -12.03
CA GLY A 51 0.56 -4.11 -13.24
C GLY A 51 1.36 -2.84 -13.52
N ARG A 52 2.48 -3.02 -14.19
CA ARG A 52 3.46 -1.97 -14.46
C ARG A 52 3.34 -1.43 -15.88
N ASN A 53 3.27 -0.11 -16.02
CA ASN A 53 3.40 0.62 -17.29
C ASN A 53 2.46 0.10 -18.38
N GLU A 54 3.01 -0.23 -19.55
CA GLU A 54 2.27 -0.67 -20.73
C GLU A 54 1.51 -1.98 -20.48
N ASP A 55 2.14 -2.94 -19.84
CA ASP A 55 1.48 -4.22 -19.53
C ASP A 55 0.29 -4.02 -18.60
N GLY A 56 0.46 -3.26 -17.53
CA GLY A 56 -0.64 -2.96 -16.63
C GLY A 56 -1.79 -2.22 -17.31
N ARG A 57 -1.49 -1.26 -18.20
CA ARG A 57 -2.51 -0.56 -18.98
C ARG A 57 -3.18 -1.44 -20.03
N LYS A 58 -2.43 -2.34 -20.66
CA LYS A 58 -2.94 -3.28 -21.68
C LYS A 58 -3.98 -4.23 -21.08
N TRP A 59 -3.66 -4.82 -19.94
CA TRP A 59 -4.58 -5.72 -19.25
C TRP A 59 -5.69 -4.98 -18.53
N ASN A 60 -5.39 -3.82 -17.98
CA ASN A 60 -6.33 -2.92 -17.28
C ASN A 60 -7.17 -3.64 -16.22
N ILE A 61 -6.54 -4.51 -15.46
CA ILE A 61 -7.17 -5.28 -14.38
C ILE A 61 -6.80 -4.63 -13.05
N PRO A 62 -7.74 -3.99 -12.36
CA PRO A 62 -7.48 -3.34 -11.08
C PRO A 62 -7.31 -4.35 -9.95
N SER A 63 -6.64 -3.92 -8.87
CA SER A 63 -6.82 -4.52 -7.56
C SER A 63 -7.99 -3.85 -6.85
N ARG A 64 -8.94 -4.63 -6.31
CA ARG A 64 -10.14 -4.07 -5.70
C ARG A 64 -10.73 -4.92 -4.57
N ASN A 65 -11.52 -4.25 -3.71
CA ASN A 65 -12.18 -4.88 -2.58
C ASN A 65 -11.16 -5.58 -1.66
N ILE A 66 -10.19 -4.81 -1.18
CA ILE A 66 -9.11 -5.32 -0.32
C ILE A 66 -9.35 -4.85 1.11
N ILE A 67 -9.40 -5.77 2.03
CA ILE A 67 -9.54 -5.51 3.46
C ILE A 67 -8.27 -5.95 4.18
N VAL A 68 -7.66 -5.03 4.91
CA VAL A 68 -6.53 -5.26 5.83
C VAL A 68 -7.03 -4.94 7.23
N ARG A 69 -7.12 -5.93 8.11
CA ARG A 69 -7.62 -5.68 9.46
C ARG A 69 -6.91 -6.48 10.55
N GLY A 70 -6.84 -5.89 11.74
CA GLY A 70 -6.25 -6.55 12.91
C GLY A 70 -4.76 -6.88 12.74
N CYS A 71 -4.09 -6.30 11.75
CA CYS A 71 -2.70 -6.58 11.46
C CYS A 71 -1.76 -5.71 12.29
N LYS A 72 -0.54 -6.21 12.50
CA LYS A 72 0.58 -5.47 13.09
C LYS A 72 1.70 -5.29 12.07
N MET A 73 2.15 -4.05 11.89
CA MET A 73 3.30 -3.70 11.07
C MET A 73 4.42 -3.24 12.00
N GLU A 74 5.44 -4.09 12.13
CA GLU A 74 6.53 -3.88 13.07
C GLU A 74 7.73 -3.16 12.44
N ASP A 75 7.94 -3.33 11.13
CA ASP A 75 9.02 -2.68 10.37
C ASP A 75 8.71 -2.66 8.88
N GLY A 76 9.31 -1.74 8.11
CA GLY A 76 9.17 -1.68 6.65
C GLY A 76 9.17 -0.27 6.06
N HIS A 77 9.17 -0.17 4.72
CA HIS A 77 9.07 1.10 4.01
C HIS A 77 7.64 1.68 3.99
N GLY A 78 6.65 0.86 4.26
CA GLY A 78 5.26 1.27 4.42
C GLY A 78 4.41 0.17 5.03
N GLY A 79 3.48 0.55 5.91
CA GLY A 79 2.54 -0.41 6.53
C GLY A 79 1.55 -0.94 5.49
N VAL A 80 0.75 -0.04 4.90
CA VAL A 80 -0.08 -0.36 3.74
C VAL A 80 0.28 0.59 2.61
N VAL A 81 0.69 0.01 1.49
CA VAL A 81 1.16 0.75 0.32
C VAL A 81 0.30 0.44 -0.89
N VAL A 82 -0.10 1.47 -1.60
CA VAL A 82 -0.73 1.39 -2.91
C VAL A 82 0.32 1.82 -3.94
N GLY A 83 0.78 0.85 -4.70
CA GLY A 83 1.81 1.10 -5.70
C GLY A 83 3.17 0.46 -5.42
N SER A 84 4.11 0.80 -6.24
CA SER A 84 4.09 1.85 -7.28
C SER A 84 3.46 1.42 -8.61
N GLU A 85 3.40 0.13 -8.90
CA GLU A 85 2.89 -0.48 -10.13
C GLU A 85 1.36 -0.58 -10.07
N ILE A 86 0.65 0.51 -10.41
CA ILE A 86 -0.83 0.58 -10.34
C ILE A 86 -1.46 1.01 -11.66
N SER A 87 -0.88 0.59 -12.78
CA SER A 87 -1.37 0.99 -14.10
C SER A 87 -2.79 0.48 -14.42
N GLY A 88 -3.21 -0.63 -13.82
CA GLY A 88 -4.58 -1.14 -13.91
C GLY A 88 -5.57 -0.53 -12.93
N GLY A 89 -5.08 0.33 -12.01
CA GLY A 89 -5.92 0.97 -11.00
C GLY A 89 -6.06 0.17 -9.69
N VAL A 90 -6.44 0.88 -8.63
CA VAL A 90 -6.72 0.30 -7.30
C VAL A 90 -7.95 0.99 -6.71
N ASN A 91 -8.92 0.22 -6.23
CA ASN A 91 -10.10 0.80 -5.60
C ASN A 91 -10.66 -0.05 -4.47
N ASN A 92 -11.41 0.60 -3.56
CA ASN A 92 -12.06 -0.04 -2.42
C ASN A 92 -11.06 -0.79 -1.54
N VAL A 93 -10.11 -0.07 -0.94
CA VAL A 93 -9.16 -0.59 0.04
C VAL A 93 -9.57 -0.12 1.43
N PHE A 94 -9.70 -1.04 2.35
CA PHE A 94 -10.08 -0.77 3.74
C PHE A 94 -8.99 -1.27 4.69
N VAL A 95 -8.40 -0.36 5.45
CA VAL A 95 -7.39 -0.66 6.48
C VAL A 95 -8.02 -0.37 7.84
N GLU A 96 -8.19 -1.40 8.67
CA GLU A 96 -9.01 -1.29 9.87
C GLU A 96 -8.38 -1.97 11.08
N ASN A 97 -8.48 -1.31 12.24
CA ASN A 97 -8.10 -1.92 13.52
C ASN A 97 -6.68 -2.48 13.53
N CYS A 98 -5.74 -1.78 12.87
CA CYS A 98 -4.34 -2.18 12.78
C CYS A 98 -3.48 -1.43 13.81
N GLU A 99 -2.35 -2.03 14.14
CA GLU A 99 -1.32 -1.42 15.01
C GLU A 99 0.00 -1.34 14.25
N MET A 100 0.68 -0.19 14.38
CA MET A 100 1.96 0.06 13.75
C MET A 100 2.88 0.78 14.73
N ASP A 101 4.04 0.22 15.02
CA ASP A 101 4.96 0.86 15.97
C ASP A 101 6.40 0.44 15.67
N SER A 102 7.11 1.25 14.91
CA SER A 102 8.54 1.06 14.69
C SER A 102 9.23 2.35 14.26
N PRO A 103 10.43 2.65 14.81
CA PRO A 103 11.25 3.75 14.33
C PRO A 103 11.78 3.53 12.89
N ASN A 104 11.70 2.31 12.38
CA ASN A 104 12.15 1.94 11.04
C ASN A 104 10.98 1.80 10.05
N LEU A 105 9.74 1.80 10.51
CA LEU A 105 8.59 1.90 9.63
C LEU A 105 8.51 3.31 9.04
N ASP A 106 8.78 3.45 7.74
CA ASP A 106 8.85 4.79 7.15
C ASP A 106 7.48 5.49 7.13
N ARG A 107 6.45 4.79 6.65
CA ARG A 107 5.12 5.39 6.43
C ARG A 107 4.02 4.42 6.83
N VAL A 108 2.91 4.95 7.32
CA VAL A 108 1.77 4.13 7.74
C VAL A 108 0.88 3.78 6.52
N LEU A 109 0.37 4.80 5.83
CA LEU A 109 -0.31 4.66 4.55
C LEU A 109 0.48 5.40 3.48
N ARG A 110 0.81 4.70 2.41
CA ARG A 110 1.59 5.26 1.30
C ARG A 110 0.91 5.01 -0.04
N ILE A 111 0.74 6.06 -0.83
CA ILE A 111 0.34 5.95 -2.23
C ILE A 111 1.49 6.49 -3.08
N LYS A 112 2.05 5.65 -3.93
CA LYS A 112 3.22 6.00 -4.76
C LYS A 112 3.03 5.53 -6.19
N THR A 113 3.25 6.41 -7.16
CA THR A 113 3.21 6.09 -8.58
C THR A 113 3.85 7.22 -9.41
N ASN A 114 3.79 7.15 -10.72
CA ASN A 114 4.30 8.19 -11.62
C ASN A 114 3.54 8.23 -12.96
N ASN A 115 3.93 9.15 -13.83
CA ASN A 115 3.31 9.35 -15.13
C ASN A 115 3.77 8.39 -16.24
N CYS A 116 4.60 7.39 -15.92
CA CYS A 116 4.83 6.24 -16.79
C CYS A 116 3.76 5.16 -16.56
N ARG A 117 3.22 5.12 -15.36
CA ARG A 117 2.27 4.10 -14.88
C ARG A 117 0.83 4.50 -15.08
N GLY A 118 0.49 5.74 -14.70
CA GLY A 118 -0.91 6.19 -14.73
C GLY A 118 -1.74 5.47 -13.68
N GLY A 119 -3.00 5.16 -14.04
CA GLY A 119 -3.94 4.44 -13.19
C GLY A 119 -4.80 5.34 -12.31
N LEU A 120 -5.95 4.81 -11.91
CA LEU A 120 -6.88 5.43 -10.96
C LEU A 120 -6.77 4.73 -9.61
N THR A 121 -6.46 5.48 -8.57
CA THR A 121 -6.53 5.03 -7.17
C THR A 121 -7.66 5.77 -6.48
N GLU A 122 -8.64 5.05 -5.97
CA GLU A 122 -9.79 5.67 -5.33
C GLU A 122 -10.41 4.82 -4.22
N ASN A 123 -11.16 5.50 -3.34
CA ASN A 123 -11.87 4.87 -2.25
C ASN A 123 -10.94 4.09 -1.33
N ILE A 124 -9.95 4.77 -0.78
CA ILE A 124 -8.99 4.24 0.19
C ILE A 124 -9.38 4.71 1.58
N TYR A 125 -9.66 3.78 2.46
CA TYR A 125 -10.13 4.06 3.82
C TYR A 125 -9.17 3.48 4.85
N MET A 126 -8.73 4.31 5.79
CA MET A 126 -7.97 3.86 6.97
C MET A 126 -8.70 4.32 8.22
N ARG A 127 -9.07 3.38 9.09
CA ARG A 127 -9.82 3.71 10.30
C ARG A 127 -9.42 2.86 11.51
N ASN A 128 -9.52 3.47 12.69
CA ASN A 128 -9.20 2.82 13.95
C ASN A 128 -7.79 2.23 13.96
N VAL A 129 -6.80 2.99 13.51
CA VAL A 129 -5.39 2.56 13.45
C VAL A 129 -4.59 3.28 14.52
N LYS A 130 -3.85 2.50 15.31
CA LYS A 130 -2.97 3.03 16.35
C LYS A 130 -1.53 2.97 15.87
N VAL A 131 -0.88 4.14 15.85
CA VAL A 131 0.53 4.26 15.52
C VAL A 131 1.29 4.73 16.75
N GLY A 132 2.19 3.93 17.28
CA GLY A 132 3.14 4.36 18.30
C GLY A 132 4.14 5.31 17.68
N GLN A 133 4.87 4.84 16.68
CA GLN A 133 5.79 5.67 15.92
C GLN A 133 5.96 5.20 14.49
N CYS A 134 6.33 6.13 13.61
CA CYS A 134 6.86 5.87 12.29
C CYS A 134 7.93 6.92 11.94
N ARG A 135 8.82 6.59 11.02
CA ARG A 135 10.00 7.42 10.76
C ARG A 135 9.67 8.70 10.00
N GLU A 136 8.80 8.63 9.00
CA GLU A 136 8.53 9.75 8.11
C GLU A 136 7.12 10.31 8.24
N ALA A 137 6.09 9.60 7.79
CA ALA A 137 4.74 10.15 7.70
C ALA A 137 3.63 9.12 7.97
N VAL A 138 2.52 9.59 8.54
CA VAL A 138 1.32 8.77 8.70
C VAL A 138 0.64 8.56 7.34
N LEU A 139 0.49 9.62 6.55
CA LEU A 139 0.03 9.52 5.15
C LEU A 139 1.06 10.16 4.22
N ARG A 140 1.45 9.44 3.17
CA ARG A 140 2.21 10.03 2.07
C ARG A 140 1.61 9.70 0.71
N ILE A 141 1.37 10.72 -0.12
CA ILE A 141 0.96 10.58 -1.51
C ILE A 141 2.06 11.18 -2.39
N ASN A 142 2.66 10.33 -3.24
CA ASN A 142 3.74 10.74 -4.14
C ASN A 142 3.46 10.26 -5.57
N LEU A 143 3.04 11.17 -6.44
CA LEU A 143 2.75 10.91 -7.85
C LEU A 143 3.93 11.19 -8.78
N CYS A 144 5.10 11.46 -8.21
CA CYS A 144 6.37 11.65 -8.92
C CYS A 144 7.43 10.64 -8.43
N TYR A 145 6.99 9.42 -8.13
CA TYR A 145 7.86 8.34 -7.66
C TYR A 145 8.75 7.84 -8.80
N GLU A 146 10.03 7.55 -8.50
CA GLU A 146 11.03 7.14 -9.51
C GLU A 146 11.04 8.06 -10.75
N PRO A 147 11.34 9.37 -10.60
CA PRO A 147 11.23 10.34 -11.69
C PRO A 147 12.17 10.06 -12.87
N LYS A 148 13.16 9.18 -12.67
CA LYS A 148 14.14 8.79 -13.71
C LYS A 148 13.77 7.47 -14.40
N GLU A 149 12.61 6.87 -14.10
CA GLU A 149 12.19 5.62 -14.76
C GLU A 149 12.18 5.80 -16.28
N ALA A 150 12.91 4.91 -16.98
CA ALA A 150 13.06 4.94 -18.44
C ALA A 150 11.87 4.22 -19.10
N ALA A 151 10.72 4.88 -19.16
CA ALA A 151 9.52 4.36 -19.78
C ALA A 151 8.71 5.50 -20.43
N LYS A 152 7.79 5.17 -21.34
CA LYS A 152 6.90 6.14 -21.97
C LYS A 152 6.06 6.86 -20.92
N ARG A 153 6.10 8.18 -20.97
CA ARG A 153 5.38 9.09 -20.08
C ARG A 153 4.09 9.63 -20.71
N GLY A 154 3.35 10.40 -19.94
CA GLY A 154 2.11 11.03 -20.40
C GLY A 154 0.84 10.35 -19.89
N PHE A 155 0.97 9.39 -18.97
CA PHE A 155 -0.14 8.70 -18.32
C PHE A 155 -0.30 9.26 -16.91
N ASN A 156 -1.02 10.35 -16.75
CA ASN A 156 -1.16 10.99 -15.44
C ASN A 156 -2.01 10.13 -14.50
N PRO A 157 -1.47 9.75 -13.34
CA PRO A 157 -2.24 9.03 -12.34
C PRO A 157 -3.28 9.94 -11.69
N THR A 158 -4.38 9.35 -11.26
CA THR A 158 -5.41 10.03 -10.48
C THR A 158 -5.56 9.37 -9.12
N VAL A 159 -5.54 10.17 -8.05
CA VAL A 159 -5.83 9.72 -6.69
C VAL A 159 -6.99 10.55 -6.15
N ARG A 160 -8.02 9.89 -5.62
CA ARG A 160 -9.18 10.56 -5.04
C ARG A 160 -9.85 9.72 -3.96
N ASN A 161 -10.67 10.36 -3.13
CA ASN A 161 -11.43 9.69 -2.07
C ASN A 161 -10.52 8.88 -1.12
N VAL A 162 -9.55 9.55 -0.51
CA VAL A 162 -8.70 8.99 0.54
C VAL A 162 -9.20 9.49 1.89
N TYR A 163 -9.58 8.59 2.76
CA TYR A 163 -10.18 8.90 4.06
C TYR A 163 -9.36 8.31 5.20
N MET A 164 -9.17 9.10 6.23
CA MET A 164 -8.56 8.65 7.49
C MET A 164 -9.46 9.06 8.66
N GLU A 165 -9.82 8.10 9.49
CA GLU A 165 -10.70 8.29 10.64
C GLU A 165 -10.18 7.53 11.86
N ASN A 166 -10.16 8.16 13.02
CA ASN A 166 -9.64 7.57 14.26
C ASN A 166 -8.26 6.97 14.11
N VAL A 167 -7.36 7.68 13.44
CA VAL A 167 -5.94 7.29 13.29
C VAL A 167 -5.13 8.15 14.26
N THR A 168 -4.44 7.51 15.19
CA THR A 168 -3.59 8.18 16.17
C THR A 168 -2.12 7.86 15.91
N CYS A 169 -1.25 8.85 16.06
CA CYS A 169 0.20 8.66 15.98
C CYS A 169 0.88 9.45 17.09
N GLN A 170 1.73 8.78 17.87
CA GLN A 170 2.44 9.44 18.97
C GLN A 170 3.73 10.12 18.47
N LYS A 171 4.40 9.54 17.47
CA LYS A 171 5.66 10.08 16.95
C LYS A 171 5.83 9.81 15.46
N SER A 172 5.99 10.88 14.69
CA SER A 172 6.37 10.88 13.29
C SER A 172 7.02 12.21 12.93
N ARG A 173 7.74 12.25 11.80
CA ARG A 173 8.29 13.51 11.30
C ARG A 173 7.18 14.39 10.71
N TYR A 174 6.24 13.80 10.00
CA TYR A 174 5.09 14.47 9.39
C TYR A 174 3.81 13.69 9.67
N GLY A 175 2.69 14.39 9.82
CA GLY A 175 1.36 13.76 9.80
C GLY A 175 0.99 13.34 8.37
N ILE A 176 0.93 14.33 7.47
CA ILE A 176 0.58 14.16 6.04
C ILE A 176 1.67 14.81 5.19
N LEU A 177 2.11 14.13 4.14
CA LEU A 177 3.17 14.57 3.23
C LEU A 177 2.81 14.29 1.75
#